data_6ab5a0625342deec24b89b467db8b3ac
#
_entry.id   6ab5a0625342deec24b89b467db8b3ac
#
_cell.length_a   1.000
_cell.length_b   1.000
_cell.length_c   1.000
_cell.angle_alpha   90.00
_cell.angle_beta   90.00
_cell.angle_gamma   90.00
#
_symmetry.space_group_name_H-M   'P 1'
#
loop_
_entity.id
_entity.type
_entity.pdbx_description
1 polymer ?
#
loop_
_entity_poly.entity_id
_entity_poly.type
_entity_poly.pdbx_seq_one_letter_code
_entity_poly.pdbx_strand_id
1 'polypeptide(L)'
;MVDPGVLLTELAGLEERGVDTSGLLISADAHLLMPYHVAIDKVTERYMGSKKIGTTGRGIGPPCYQDKIARMGIRVADVLDRDLLAAKIEASLELKNQVLVKIYNRKALDADEVLETLLAQADGFKHRIADTRLQLNTALESGETVLLEGSQGTLLDVDHGTYPTSRRPTPPPGGAARPVGHRPPPGSPPCSAS
;
A
#
# COMPACT_ATOMS: atom_id res chain seq x y z
N MET A 1 -1.75 -1.21 -0.85
CA MET A 1 -0.33 -0.95 -0.54
C MET A 1 0.33 -2.28 -0.29
N VAL A 2 1.57 -2.45 -0.74
CA VAL A 2 2.29 -3.72 -0.69
C VAL A 2 3.56 -3.51 0.14
N ASP A 3 3.75 -4.33 1.17
CA ASP A 3 5.02 -4.49 1.87
C ASP A 3 5.73 -5.69 1.22
N PRO A 4 6.85 -5.48 0.51
CA PRO A 4 7.51 -6.56 -0.24
C PRO A 4 7.99 -7.70 0.66
N GLY A 5 8.53 -7.39 1.84
CA GLY A 5 9.02 -8.42 2.76
C GLY A 5 7.90 -9.27 3.34
N VAL A 6 6.78 -8.63 3.71
CA VAL A 6 5.59 -9.35 4.21
C VAL A 6 4.98 -10.18 3.09
N LEU A 7 4.85 -9.65 1.88
CA LEU A 7 4.33 -10.37 0.72
C LEU A 7 5.10 -11.68 0.47
N LEU A 8 6.43 -11.60 0.41
CA LEU A 8 7.26 -12.79 0.18
C LEU A 8 7.13 -13.81 1.30
N THR A 9 7.06 -13.36 2.55
CA THR A 9 6.85 -14.24 3.70
C THR A 9 5.50 -14.93 3.63
N GLU A 10 4.43 -14.21 3.27
CA GLU A 10 3.09 -14.78 3.14
C GLU A 10 3.01 -15.78 1.98
N LEU A 11 3.61 -15.44 0.83
CA LEU A 11 3.69 -16.37 -0.31
C LEU A 11 4.39 -17.68 0.04
N ALA A 12 5.57 -17.60 0.65
CA ALA A 12 6.31 -18.78 1.09
C ALA A 12 5.48 -19.65 2.07
N GLY A 13 4.83 -19.01 3.05
CA GLY A 13 3.99 -19.72 4.01
C GLY A 13 2.72 -20.36 3.40
N LEU A 14 2.19 -19.82 2.30
CA LEU A 14 1.10 -20.44 1.55
C LEU A 14 1.59 -21.64 0.73
N GLU A 15 2.71 -21.50 0.05
CA GLU A 15 3.33 -22.53 -0.77
C GLU A 15 3.78 -23.73 0.09
N GLU A 16 4.35 -23.50 1.27
CA GLU A 16 4.66 -24.54 2.26
C GLU A 16 3.43 -25.34 2.70
N ARG A 17 2.25 -24.71 2.67
CA ARG A 17 0.97 -25.37 2.98
C ARG A 17 0.31 -26.00 1.75
N GLY A 18 0.99 -26.04 0.61
CA GLY A 18 0.50 -26.64 -0.63
C GLY A 18 -0.52 -25.79 -1.39
N VAL A 19 -0.63 -24.50 -1.08
CA VAL A 19 -1.51 -23.57 -1.81
C VAL A 19 -0.79 -23.10 -3.08
N ASP A 20 -1.43 -23.24 -4.24
CA ASP A 20 -0.93 -22.71 -5.50
C ASP A 20 -1.09 -21.19 -5.52
N THR A 21 0.03 -20.47 -5.54
CA THR A 21 0.07 -19.01 -5.62
C THR A 21 0.36 -18.49 -7.03
N SER A 22 0.43 -19.36 -8.04
CA SER A 22 0.83 -18.98 -9.42
C SER A 22 -0.13 -17.98 -10.07
N GLY A 23 -1.41 -18.03 -9.71
CA GLY A 23 -2.44 -17.10 -10.19
C GLY A 23 -2.43 -15.73 -9.54
N LEU A 24 -1.61 -15.48 -8.50
CA LEU A 24 -1.56 -14.17 -7.85
C LEU A 24 -0.92 -13.12 -8.77
N LEU A 25 -1.63 -12.04 -9.00
CA LEU A 25 -1.12 -10.86 -9.71
C LEU A 25 -1.08 -9.65 -8.78
N ILE A 26 -0.06 -8.81 -8.99
CA ILE A 26 0.15 -7.59 -8.22
C ILE A 26 -0.05 -6.39 -9.14
N SER A 27 -0.92 -5.48 -8.75
CA SER A 27 -1.15 -4.26 -9.52
C SER A 27 0.13 -3.46 -9.67
N ALA A 28 0.50 -3.14 -10.90
CA ALA A 28 1.58 -2.21 -11.23
C ALA A 28 1.39 -0.83 -10.55
N ASP A 29 0.12 -0.42 -10.37
CA ASP A 29 -0.26 0.86 -9.76
C ASP A 29 -0.30 0.82 -8.23
N ALA A 30 -0.16 -0.34 -7.59
CA ALA A 30 -0.13 -0.42 -6.13
C ALA A 30 1.10 0.31 -5.57
N HIS A 31 0.95 0.94 -4.39
CA HIS A 31 2.05 1.64 -3.74
C HIS A 31 2.85 0.68 -2.86
N LEU A 32 4.17 0.85 -2.90
CA LEU A 32 5.10 0.13 -2.04
C LEU A 32 5.15 0.79 -0.65
N LEU A 33 5.19 -0.05 0.36
CA LEU A 33 5.45 0.35 1.72
C LEU A 33 6.97 0.36 1.94
N MET A 34 7.51 1.55 2.10
CA MET A 34 8.95 1.78 2.22
C MET A 34 9.40 1.77 3.69
N PRO A 35 10.67 1.46 3.99
CA PRO A 35 11.19 1.44 5.36
C PRO A 35 11.00 2.76 6.11
N TYR A 36 11.09 3.90 5.43
CA TYR A 36 10.86 5.21 6.03
C TYR A 36 9.40 5.43 6.46
N HIS A 37 8.42 4.79 5.81
CA HIS A 37 7.02 4.85 6.26
C HIS A 37 6.87 4.21 7.64
N VAL A 38 7.48 3.03 7.82
CA VAL A 38 7.47 2.32 9.11
C VAL A 38 8.20 3.12 10.20
N ALA A 39 9.35 3.69 9.85
CA ALA A 39 10.15 4.51 10.77
C ALA A 39 9.36 5.74 11.24
N ILE A 40 8.74 6.49 10.30
CA ILE A 40 7.98 7.69 10.61
C ILE A 40 6.72 7.35 11.42
N ASP A 41 5.97 6.30 11.07
CA ASP A 41 4.78 5.88 11.81
C ASP A 41 5.10 5.63 13.29
N LYS A 42 6.13 4.82 13.55
CA LYS A 42 6.58 4.48 14.90
C LYS A 42 7.03 5.70 15.72
N VAL A 43 7.77 6.63 15.10
CA VAL A 43 8.27 7.80 15.84
C VAL A 43 7.16 8.82 16.07
N THR A 44 6.25 9.01 15.11
CA THR A 44 5.10 9.91 15.24
C THR A 44 4.16 9.44 16.36
N GLU A 45 3.80 8.15 16.37
CA GLU A 45 2.95 7.56 17.42
C GLU A 45 3.59 7.73 18.81
N ARG A 46 4.90 7.55 18.90
CA ARG A 46 5.62 7.77 20.16
C ARG A 46 5.62 9.24 20.58
N TYR A 47 5.84 10.16 19.62
CA TYR A 47 5.86 11.59 19.87
C TYR A 47 4.49 12.10 20.33
N MET A 48 3.41 11.60 19.75
CA MET A 48 2.05 11.99 20.12
C MET A 48 1.60 11.48 21.50
N GLY A 49 2.26 10.48 22.06
CA GLY A 49 2.02 9.98 23.41
C GLY A 49 0.56 9.62 23.65
N SER A 50 -0.14 10.33 24.56
CA SER A 50 -1.55 10.08 24.86
C SER A 50 -2.51 10.45 23.72
N LYS A 51 -2.08 11.28 22.78
CA LYS A 51 -2.84 11.69 21.59
C LYS A 51 -2.62 10.80 20.37
N LYS A 52 -1.89 9.68 20.54
CA LYS A 52 -1.62 8.74 19.46
C LYS A 52 -2.91 8.20 18.84
N ILE A 53 -2.88 7.97 17.53
CA ILE A 53 -4.00 7.36 16.79
C ILE A 53 -4.12 5.87 17.14
N GLY A 54 -3.03 5.23 17.56
CA GLY A 54 -2.95 3.79 17.81
C GLY A 54 -2.82 3.01 16.51
N THR A 55 -1.95 3.46 15.61
CA THR A 55 -1.65 2.75 14.36
C THR A 55 -1.05 1.38 14.62
N THR A 56 -1.01 0.53 13.59
CA THR A 56 -0.34 -0.78 13.69
C THR A 56 1.19 -0.66 13.70
N GLY A 57 1.74 0.55 13.53
CA GLY A 57 3.18 0.79 13.43
C GLY A 57 3.80 0.25 12.13
N ARG A 58 2.97 -0.11 11.14
CA ARG A 58 3.43 -0.65 9.85
C ARG A 58 3.63 0.41 8.77
N GLY A 59 3.34 1.68 9.05
CA GLY A 59 3.53 2.78 8.11
C GLY A 59 2.48 2.88 7.00
N ILE A 60 1.43 2.05 7.00
CA ILE A 60 0.41 2.01 5.94
C ILE A 60 -0.48 3.25 5.98
N GLY A 61 -0.85 3.70 7.19
CA GLY A 61 -1.77 4.81 7.40
C GLY A 61 -1.16 6.16 6.96
N PRO A 62 -0.99 7.12 7.91
CA PRO A 62 -0.59 8.47 7.52
C PRO A 62 0.65 8.55 6.63
N PRO A 63 1.80 7.86 6.90
CA PRO A 63 3.01 8.09 6.12
C PRO A 63 2.89 7.66 4.65
N CYS A 64 2.41 6.44 4.37
CA CYS A 64 2.34 5.94 3.00
C CYS A 64 1.19 6.61 2.21
N TYR A 65 0.05 6.87 2.87
CA TYR A 65 -1.05 7.60 2.26
C TYR A 65 -0.69 9.06 1.95
N GLN A 66 0.06 9.71 2.84
CA GLN A 66 0.55 11.06 2.61
C GLN A 66 1.42 11.12 1.35
N ASP A 67 2.34 10.18 1.18
CA ASP A 67 3.18 10.12 -0.01
C ASP A 67 2.35 9.85 -1.28
N LYS A 68 1.35 8.98 -1.21
CA LYS A 68 0.42 8.75 -2.32
C LYS A 68 -0.30 10.04 -2.75
N ILE A 69 -0.85 10.78 -1.78
CA ILE A 69 -1.58 12.03 -2.06
C ILE A 69 -0.63 13.13 -2.56
N ALA A 70 0.56 13.22 -1.96
CA ALA A 70 1.60 14.16 -2.37
C ALA A 70 2.27 13.79 -3.71
N ARG A 71 1.93 12.65 -4.30
CA ARG A 71 2.52 12.12 -5.54
C ARG A 71 4.01 11.78 -5.43
N MET A 72 4.46 11.50 -4.22
CA MET A 72 5.83 11.08 -3.92
C MET A 72 5.93 9.56 -3.70
N GLY A 73 4.80 8.85 -3.76
CA GLY A 73 4.74 7.43 -3.51
C GLY A 73 5.42 6.60 -4.60
N ILE A 74 6.18 5.60 -4.18
CA ILE A 74 6.81 4.62 -5.06
C ILE A 74 5.79 3.53 -5.36
N ARG A 75 5.63 3.18 -6.64
CA ARG A 75 4.70 2.15 -7.10
C ARG A 75 5.41 0.81 -7.31
N VAL A 76 4.62 -0.25 -7.34
CA VAL A 76 5.13 -1.60 -7.64
C VAL A 76 5.81 -1.64 -9.00
N ALA A 77 5.29 -0.96 -10.02
CA ALA A 77 5.92 -0.89 -11.34
C ALA A 77 7.32 -0.28 -11.34
N ASP A 78 7.62 0.60 -10.38
CA ASP A 78 8.91 1.30 -10.34
C ASP A 78 10.10 0.34 -10.11
N VAL A 79 9.86 -0.85 -9.54
CA VAL A 79 10.94 -1.85 -9.34
C VAL A 79 11.46 -2.45 -10.65
N LEU A 80 10.76 -2.23 -11.75
CA LEU A 80 11.16 -2.72 -13.07
C LEU A 80 12.20 -1.80 -13.74
N ASP A 81 12.39 -0.60 -13.23
CA ASP A 81 13.36 0.38 -13.69
C ASP A 81 14.24 0.85 -12.53
N ARG A 82 15.48 0.33 -12.50
CA ARG A 82 16.43 0.60 -11.39
C ARG A 82 16.75 2.09 -11.26
N ASP A 83 16.97 2.77 -12.36
CA ASP A 83 17.41 4.17 -12.33
C ASP A 83 16.28 5.09 -11.90
N LEU A 84 15.07 4.84 -12.39
CA LEU A 84 13.87 5.54 -11.94
C LEU A 84 13.59 5.28 -10.45
N LEU A 85 13.72 4.04 -10.01
CA LEU A 85 13.52 3.65 -8.61
C LEU A 85 14.54 4.34 -7.70
N ALA A 86 15.82 4.33 -8.07
CA ALA A 86 16.90 4.99 -7.31
C ALA A 86 16.60 6.49 -7.16
N ALA A 87 16.30 7.20 -8.25
CA ALA A 87 15.98 8.62 -8.21
C ALA A 87 14.76 8.94 -7.31
N LYS A 88 13.72 8.09 -7.34
CA LYS A 88 12.55 8.26 -6.47
C LYS A 88 12.86 8.00 -5.00
N ILE A 89 13.70 7.01 -4.68
CA ILE A 89 14.13 6.71 -3.31
C ILE A 89 14.95 7.87 -2.77
N GLU A 90 15.93 8.37 -3.51
CA GLU A 90 16.77 9.51 -3.13
C GLU A 90 15.91 10.75 -2.83
N ALA A 91 15.04 11.14 -3.76
CA ALA A 91 14.15 12.29 -3.60
C ALA A 91 13.23 12.15 -2.37
N SER A 92 12.71 10.95 -2.11
CA SER A 92 11.87 10.70 -0.95
C SER A 92 12.68 10.76 0.35
N LEU A 93 13.86 10.16 0.38
CA LEU A 93 14.71 10.10 1.57
C LEU A 93 15.32 11.44 1.92
N GLU A 94 15.59 12.31 0.96
CA GLU A 94 16.05 13.68 1.22
C GLU A 94 15.10 14.39 2.20
N LEU A 95 13.81 14.36 1.94
CA LEU A 95 12.81 14.95 2.82
C LEU A 95 12.59 14.15 4.10
N LYS A 96 12.44 12.83 3.99
CA LYS A 96 12.11 11.96 5.13
C LYS A 96 13.26 11.90 6.15
N ASN A 97 14.50 11.92 5.70
CA ASN A 97 15.67 11.97 6.58
C ASN A 97 15.76 13.29 7.33
N GLN A 98 15.35 14.43 6.73
CA GLN A 98 15.26 15.69 7.47
C GLN A 98 14.30 15.56 8.66
N VAL A 99 13.14 14.95 8.44
CA VAL A 99 12.14 14.72 9.49
C VAL A 99 12.68 13.77 10.56
N LEU A 100 13.25 12.63 10.15
CA LEU A 100 13.78 11.63 11.06
C LEU A 100 14.91 12.19 11.92
N VAL A 101 15.88 12.89 11.31
CA VAL A 101 17.08 13.38 12.02
C VAL A 101 16.75 14.63 12.82
N LYS A 102 16.21 15.68 12.20
CA LYS A 102 16.07 17.00 12.83
C LYS A 102 14.89 17.09 13.79
N ILE A 103 13.78 16.39 13.50
CA ILE A 103 12.58 16.48 14.34
C ILE A 103 12.58 15.37 15.38
N TYR A 104 12.86 14.13 14.95
CA TYR A 104 12.74 12.97 15.84
C TYR A 104 14.04 12.44 16.41
N ASN A 105 15.19 13.05 16.07
CA ASN A 105 16.53 12.63 16.51
C ASN A 105 16.77 11.12 16.27
N ARG A 106 16.51 10.69 15.03
CA ARG A 106 16.72 9.31 14.57
C ARG A 106 17.81 9.27 13.52
N LYS A 107 18.39 8.08 13.34
CA LYS A 107 19.36 7.85 12.26
C LYS A 107 18.71 8.03 10.91
N ALA A 108 19.40 8.68 9.98
CA ALA A 108 19.01 8.71 8.58
C ALA A 108 19.02 7.30 7.98
N LEU A 109 18.16 7.07 7.01
CA LEU A 109 18.18 5.87 6.20
C LEU A 109 19.09 6.10 4.99
N ASP A 110 19.84 5.08 4.63
CA ASP A 110 20.72 5.09 3.48
C ASP A 110 19.94 4.72 2.21
N ALA A 111 20.11 5.51 1.15
CA ALA A 111 19.34 5.32 -0.08
C ALA A 111 19.74 4.05 -0.84
N ASP A 112 21.05 3.76 -0.88
CA ASP A 112 21.58 2.59 -1.56
C ASP A 112 21.14 1.31 -0.83
N GLU A 113 21.19 1.30 0.51
CA GLU A 113 20.73 0.16 1.31
C GLU A 113 19.24 -0.12 1.07
N VAL A 114 18.42 0.93 1.02
CA VAL A 114 16.98 0.80 0.74
C VAL A 114 16.74 0.29 -0.68
N LEU A 115 17.47 0.81 -1.66
CA LEU A 115 17.36 0.40 -3.07
C LEU A 115 17.74 -1.08 -3.24
N GLU A 116 18.90 -1.48 -2.78
CA GLU A 116 19.38 -2.86 -2.95
C GLU A 116 18.49 -3.87 -2.24
N THR A 117 18.03 -3.54 -1.03
CA THR A 117 17.07 -4.39 -0.31
C THR A 117 15.77 -4.56 -1.09
N LEU A 118 15.24 -3.46 -1.65
CA LEU A 118 13.99 -3.51 -2.40
C LEU A 118 14.14 -4.29 -3.71
N LEU A 119 15.25 -4.10 -4.44
CA LEU A 119 15.53 -4.85 -5.68
C LEU A 119 15.67 -6.35 -5.41
N ALA A 120 16.39 -6.73 -4.36
CA ALA A 120 16.52 -8.13 -3.96
C ALA A 120 15.14 -8.76 -3.63
N GLN A 121 14.27 -8.01 -2.95
CA GLN A 121 12.90 -8.46 -2.69
C GLN A 121 12.07 -8.52 -3.98
N ALA A 122 12.23 -7.54 -4.88
CA ALA A 122 11.48 -7.48 -6.14
C ALA A 122 11.72 -8.71 -7.02
N ASP A 123 12.89 -9.30 -6.99
CA ASP A 123 13.20 -10.53 -7.72
C ASP A 123 12.22 -11.68 -7.40
N GLY A 124 11.72 -11.73 -6.16
CA GLY A 124 10.75 -12.73 -5.75
C GLY A 124 9.31 -12.49 -6.25
N PHE A 125 8.98 -11.29 -6.69
CA PHE A 125 7.60 -10.99 -7.09
C PHE A 125 7.43 -10.23 -8.41
N LYS A 126 8.50 -9.73 -9.02
CA LYS A 126 8.41 -8.89 -10.25
C LYS A 126 7.67 -9.58 -11.41
N HIS A 127 7.74 -10.90 -11.51
CA HIS A 127 7.04 -11.69 -12.53
C HIS A 127 5.50 -11.71 -12.34
N ARG A 128 5.01 -11.29 -11.19
CA ARG A 128 3.58 -11.19 -10.85
C ARG A 128 3.00 -9.79 -11.11
N ILE A 129 3.83 -8.83 -11.53
CA ILE A 129 3.38 -7.45 -11.77
C ILE A 129 2.59 -7.38 -13.07
N ALA A 130 1.39 -6.81 -12.99
CA ALA A 130 0.48 -6.74 -14.14
C ALA A 130 -0.39 -5.47 -14.11
N ASP A 131 -0.95 -5.10 -15.26
CA ASP A 131 -2.08 -4.17 -15.34
C ASP A 131 -3.38 -4.90 -14.92
N THR A 132 -3.55 -5.02 -13.61
CA THR A 132 -4.71 -5.68 -13.03
C THR A 132 -6.01 -4.92 -13.30
N ARG A 133 -5.94 -3.62 -13.58
CA ARG A 133 -7.13 -2.82 -13.94
C ARG A 133 -7.67 -3.27 -15.30
N LEU A 134 -6.80 -3.42 -16.28
CA LEU A 134 -7.20 -3.92 -17.59
C LEU A 134 -7.79 -5.33 -17.48
N GLN A 135 -7.13 -6.22 -16.75
CA GLN A 135 -7.61 -7.61 -16.59
C GLN A 135 -8.97 -7.69 -15.92
N LEU A 136 -9.19 -6.93 -14.83
CA LEU A 136 -10.47 -6.89 -14.13
C LEU A 136 -11.58 -6.31 -15.00
N ASN A 137 -11.32 -5.26 -15.77
CA ASN A 137 -12.30 -4.71 -16.70
C ASN A 137 -12.66 -5.71 -17.81
N THR A 138 -11.66 -6.39 -18.38
CA THR A 138 -11.88 -7.42 -19.39
C THR A 138 -12.72 -8.58 -18.85
N ALA A 139 -12.43 -9.05 -17.63
CA ALA A 139 -13.23 -10.10 -16.97
C ALA A 139 -14.68 -9.66 -16.78
N LEU A 140 -14.91 -8.44 -16.30
CA LEU A 140 -16.26 -7.89 -16.11
C LEU A 140 -17.00 -7.72 -17.44
N GLU A 141 -16.33 -7.24 -18.49
CA GLU A 141 -16.91 -7.11 -19.84
C GLU A 141 -17.26 -8.48 -20.45
N SER A 142 -16.49 -9.51 -20.10
CA SER A 142 -16.75 -10.91 -20.49
C SER A 142 -17.86 -11.56 -19.66
N GLY A 143 -18.44 -10.86 -18.69
CA GLY A 143 -19.52 -11.37 -17.83
C GLY A 143 -19.05 -12.26 -16.69
N GLU A 144 -17.76 -12.24 -16.36
CA GLU A 144 -17.23 -12.98 -15.22
C GLU A 144 -17.63 -12.34 -13.89
N THR A 145 -17.72 -13.14 -12.85
CA THR A 145 -17.98 -12.67 -11.49
C THR A 145 -16.69 -12.29 -10.79
N VAL A 146 -16.59 -11.04 -10.34
CA VAL A 146 -15.45 -10.54 -9.58
C VAL A 146 -15.84 -10.36 -8.12
N LEU A 147 -15.14 -11.05 -7.21
CA LEU A 147 -15.26 -10.86 -5.77
C LEU A 147 -14.31 -9.75 -5.31
N LEU A 148 -14.84 -8.71 -4.67
CA LEU A 148 -14.07 -7.64 -4.07
C LEU A 148 -13.94 -7.90 -2.56
N GLU A 149 -12.71 -8.12 -2.10
CA GLU A 149 -12.40 -8.33 -0.69
C GLU A 149 -11.60 -7.15 -0.13
N GLY A 150 -12.04 -6.62 1.00
CA GLY A 150 -11.33 -5.60 1.76
C GLY A 150 -11.19 -6.03 3.22
N SER A 151 -10.08 -5.66 3.85
CA SER A 151 -9.80 -6.02 5.25
C SER A 151 -10.33 -5.01 6.28
N GLN A 152 -10.99 -3.94 5.84
CA GLN A 152 -11.49 -2.87 6.70
C GLN A 152 -13.00 -2.70 6.52
N GLY A 153 -13.62 -2.05 7.50
CA GLY A 153 -15.04 -1.71 7.45
C GLY A 153 -15.28 -0.19 7.42
N THR A 154 -16.52 0.20 7.21
CA THR A 154 -16.96 1.59 7.08
C THR A 154 -16.57 2.46 8.29
N LEU A 155 -16.63 1.91 9.51
CA LEU A 155 -16.26 2.66 10.72
C LEU A 155 -14.78 3.03 10.81
N LEU A 156 -13.92 2.43 9.99
CA LEU A 156 -12.49 2.75 9.89
C LEU A 156 -12.18 3.73 8.75
N ASP A 157 -13.18 4.11 7.97
CA ASP A 157 -13.02 5.08 6.89
C ASP A 157 -12.77 6.49 7.44
N VAL A 158 -11.94 7.27 6.73
CA VAL A 158 -11.55 8.60 7.20
C VAL A 158 -12.68 9.62 7.06
N ASP A 159 -13.58 9.41 6.11
CA ASP A 159 -14.70 10.33 5.84
C ASP A 159 -16.00 9.84 6.46
N HIS A 160 -16.24 8.53 6.46
CA HIS A 160 -17.48 7.91 6.91
C HIS A 160 -17.36 7.20 8.27
N GLY A 161 -16.15 7.07 8.80
CA GLY A 161 -15.88 6.39 10.05
C GLY A 161 -15.88 7.30 11.28
N THR A 162 -15.28 6.82 12.35
CA THR A 162 -15.21 7.51 13.65
C THR A 162 -14.02 8.48 13.72
N TYR A 163 -14.02 9.52 12.90
CA TYR A 163 -12.99 10.56 12.94
C TYR A 163 -12.97 11.27 14.30
N PRO A 164 -11.78 11.59 14.90
CA PRO A 164 -10.43 11.38 14.40
C PRO A 164 -9.81 10.02 14.78
N THR A 165 -10.58 9.11 15.36
CA THR A 165 -10.11 7.81 15.84
C THR A 165 -10.07 6.72 14.76
N SER A 166 -10.55 7.04 13.55
CA SER A 166 -10.47 6.16 12.39
C SER A 166 -9.00 5.89 12.02
N ARG A 167 -8.61 4.63 12.08
CA ARG A 167 -7.19 4.21 12.00
C ARG A 167 -6.65 4.10 10.58
N ARG A 168 -7.51 4.16 9.55
CA ARG A 168 -7.10 4.00 8.15
C ARG A 168 -8.08 4.71 7.21
N PRO A 169 -7.58 5.43 6.21
CA PRO A 169 -8.40 5.84 5.11
C PRO A 169 -8.75 4.59 4.28
N THR A 170 -9.93 4.06 4.52
CA THR A 170 -10.45 2.94 3.74
C THR A 170 -11.65 3.48 2.96
N PRO A 171 -11.63 3.35 1.64
CA PRO A 171 -12.83 3.69 0.89
C PRO A 171 -13.98 2.78 1.32
N PRO A 172 -15.23 3.31 1.41
CA PRO A 172 -16.42 2.51 1.61
C PRO A 172 -16.54 1.43 0.52
N PRO A 173 -17.39 0.40 0.69
CA PRO A 173 -17.55 -0.68 -0.29
C PRO A 173 -17.66 -0.22 -1.74
N GLY A 174 -18.33 0.92 -1.99
CA GLY A 174 -18.38 1.55 -3.32
C GLY A 174 -17.04 2.12 -3.80
N GLY A 175 -16.09 2.37 -2.92
CA GLY A 175 -14.72 2.80 -3.26
C GLY A 175 -13.82 1.66 -3.71
N ALA A 176 -14.12 0.42 -3.36
CA ALA A 176 -13.40 -0.75 -3.87
C ALA A 176 -13.58 -0.92 -5.39
N ALA A 177 -14.69 -0.45 -5.94
CA ALA A 177 -14.93 -0.44 -7.38
C ALA A 177 -14.12 0.66 -8.13
N ARG A 178 -13.63 1.69 -7.43
CA ARG A 178 -12.88 2.79 -8.06
C ARG A 178 -11.55 2.37 -8.69
N PRO A 179 -10.74 1.51 -8.06
CA PRO A 179 -9.50 1.05 -8.66
C PRO A 179 -9.68 0.32 -9.99
N VAL A 180 -10.81 -0.34 -10.18
CA VAL A 180 -11.15 -1.04 -11.44
C VAL A 180 -11.84 -0.15 -12.47
N GLY A 181 -12.08 1.14 -12.14
CA GLY A 181 -12.76 2.04 -13.08
C GLY A 181 -14.25 1.70 -13.31
N HIS A 182 -14.77 0.73 -12.58
CA HIS A 182 -16.17 0.32 -12.73
C HIS A 182 -17.09 1.29 -12.00
N ARG A 183 -17.98 1.93 -12.74
CA ARG A 183 -19.08 2.71 -12.19
C ARG A 183 -20.25 1.74 -12.00
N PRO A 184 -20.79 1.59 -10.78
CA PRO A 184 -21.98 0.76 -10.62
C PRO A 184 -23.07 1.25 -11.58
N PRO A 185 -23.82 0.36 -12.24
CA PRO A 185 -24.87 0.76 -13.15
C PRO A 185 -25.88 1.65 -12.40
N PRO A 186 -26.45 2.67 -13.08
CA PRO A 186 -27.46 3.53 -12.48
C PRO A 186 -28.64 2.68 -12.03
N GLY A 187 -29.04 2.80 -10.76
CA GLY A 187 -30.11 2.01 -10.17
C GLY A 187 -29.71 0.80 -9.36
N SER A 188 -28.41 0.54 -9.20
CA SER A 188 -27.94 -0.49 -8.25
C SER A 188 -28.33 -0.10 -6.82
N PRO A 189 -28.94 -1.00 -6.02
CA PRO A 189 -29.24 -0.72 -4.63
C PRO A 189 -27.94 -0.43 -3.87
N PRO A 190 -27.97 0.44 -2.85
CA PRO A 190 -26.81 0.67 -2.01
C PRO A 190 -26.36 -0.67 -1.41
N CYS A 191 -25.04 -0.95 -1.49
CA CYS A 191 -24.48 -2.13 -0.86
C CYS A 191 -24.89 -2.16 0.61
N SER A 192 -25.71 -3.14 0.98
CA SER A 192 -26.04 -3.37 2.39
C SER A 192 -24.78 -3.84 3.09
N ALA A 193 -24.28 -3.04 4.03
CA ALA A 193 -23.24 -3.47 4.94
C ALA A 193 -23.83 -4.52 5.88
N SER A 194 -23.41 -5.75 5.72
CA SER A 194 -23.57 -6.83 6.70
C SER A 194 -22.39 -6.86 7.65
#